data_b28e48e3dbf2d0e1d5ca3ec5e599c9bc
#
_entry.id   b28e48e3dbf2d0e1d5ca3ec5e599c9bc
#
_cell.length_a   1.000
_cell.length_b   1.000
_cell.length_c   1.000
_cell.angle_alpha   90.00
_cell.angle_beta   90.00
_cell.angle_gamma   90.00
#
_symmetry.space_group_name_H-M   'P 1'
#
loop_
_entity.id
_entity.type
_entity.pdbx_description
1 polymer ?
#
loop_
_entity_poly.entity_id
_entity_poly.type
_entity_poly.pdbx_seq_one_letter_code
_entity_poly.pdbx_strand_id
1 'polypeptide(L)'
;TGRRMSFSTRMLGTNGLIAGDIMLNLCPPEERDATQRNVRMVMELAGNDPDPTVRSAAERLVRGMINGTVGTDPTDIGEEFVRGDALDRACERAKDCLTRHDAAGAKDVLEPVVSPVDAAGLFSDGGGVVWRYFASYVDRTLYNRQHADDGRALLLVPDAYFAAHFYLSVASLALRQTDAALAHARRLRQMAPLDKHANLQLVRCLEEAGRTDEAMATLAEFLRGAH
;
A
#
# COMPACT_ATOMS: atom_id res chain seq x y z
N THR A 1 -21.11 -15.79 1.04
CA THR A 1 -20.27 -16.68 1.89
C THR A 1 -18.82 -16.37 1.61
N GLY A 2 -18.33 -15.26 2.24
CA GLY A 2 -16.95 -14.88 2.17
C GLY A 2 -16.07 -15.95 2.80
N ARG A 3 -15.23 -16.58 2.00
CA ARG A 3 -14.16 -17.42 2.47
C ARG A 3 -13.22 -16.52 3.26
N ARG A 4 -13.32 -16.53 4.58
CA ARG A 4 -12.28 -16.01 5.47
C ARG A 4 -10.97 -16.66 5.03
N MET A 5 -10.11 -15.89 4.34
CA MET A 5 -8.72 -16.30 4.17
C MET A 5 -8.08 -16.19 5.54
N SER A 6 -7.99 -17.29 6.25
CA SER A 6 -7.27 -17.40 7.51
C SER A 6 -5.76 -17.41 7.26
N PHE A 7 -5.25 -16.40 6.56
CA PHE A 7 -3.84 -16.09 6.63
C PHE A 7 -3.65 -15.41 7.98
N SER A 8 -2.97 -16.09 8.89
CA SER A 8 -2.56 -15.48 10.13
C SER A 8 -1.79 -14.19 9.79
N THR A 9 -2.24 -13.06 10.29
CA THR A 9 -1.53 -11.77 10.21
C THR A 9 -0.08 -11.91 10.69
N ARG A 10 0.20 -12.90 11.53
CA ARG A 10 1.55 -13.29 11.94
C ARG A 10 2.43 -13.74 10.76
N MET A 11 1.88 -14.45 9.78
CA MET A 11 2.63 -14.89 8.61
C MET A 11 2.97 -13.75 7.67
N LEU A 12 2.13 -12.71 7.63
CA LEU A 12 2.30 -11.58 6.72
C LEU A 12 3.04 -10.40 7.37
N GLY A 13 3.17 -10.41 8.71
CA GLY A 13 3.85 -9.34 9.44
C GLY A 13 3.23 -7.95 9.28
N THR A 14 1.98 -7.86 8.81
CA THR A 14 1.27 -6.61 8.53
C THR A 14 -0.23 -6.74 8.77
N ASN A 15 -0.87 -5.62 9.14
CA ASN A 15 -2.32 -5.50 9.27
C ASN A 15 -3.02 -5.19 7.92
N GLY A 16 -2.28 -5.08 6.83
CA GLY A 16 -2.78 -4.61 5.54
C GLY A 16 -3.93 -5.41 4.94
N LEU A 17 -3.97 -6.74 5.18
CA LEU A 17 -5.09 -7.59 4.75
C LEU A 17 -6.40 -7.22 5.42
N ILE A 18 -6.35 -7.07 6.75
CA ILE A 18 -7.52 -6.72 7.54
C ILE A 18 -7.96 -5.30 7.24
N ALA A 19 -7.00 -4.39 7.00
CA ALA A 19 -7.28 -3.04 6.54
C ALA A 19 -8.06 -3.05 5.21
N GLY A 20 -7.67 -3.91 4.26
CA GLY A 20 -8.40 -4.09 3.00
C GLY A 20 -9.83 -4.57 3.21
N ASP A 21 -10.03 -5.57 4.07
CA ASP A 21 -11.36 -6.08 4.41
C ASP A 21 -12.22 -5.01 5.10
N ILE A 22 -11.63 -4.22 6.00
CA ILE A 22 -12.31 -3.09 6.65
C ILE A 22 -12.76 -2.08 5.59
N MET A 23 -11.86 -1.62 4.72
CA MET A 23 -12.17 -0.61 3.70
C MET A 23 -13.27 -1.04 2.74
N LEU A 24 -13.28 -2.34 2.37
CA LEU A 24 -14.30 -2.92 1.48
C LEU A 24 -15.70 -2.99 2.10
N ASN A 25 -15.80 -3.04 3.42
CA ASN A 25 -17.06 -3.25 4.13
C ASN A 25 -17.55 -2.00 4.87
N LEU A 26 -16.92 -0.85 4.66
CA LEU A 26 -17.36 0.41 5.28
C LEU A 26 -18.74 0.82 4.79
N CYS A 27 -19.58 1.23 5.73
CA CYS A 27 -20.82 1.91 5.43
C CYS A 27 -20.52 3.34 4.96
N PRO A 28 -21.15 3.82 3.89
CA PRO A 28 -21.04 5.20 3.46
C PRO A 28 -21.40 6.17 4.58
N PRO A 29 -20.67 7.31 4.73
CA PRO A 29 -20.86 8.24 5.84
C PRO A 29 -22.25 8.90 5.88
N GLU A 30 -22.94 8.96 4.76
CA GLU A 30 -24.31 9.47 4.62
C GLU A 30 -25.38 8.47 5.10
N GLU A 31 -25.04 7.21 5.34
CA GLU A 31 -25.97 6.24 5.88
C GLU A 31 -26.22 6.48 7.38
N ARG A 32 -27.48 6.28 7.77
CA ARG A 32 -27.86 6.35 9.18
C ARG A 32 -27.07 5.35 10.02
N ASP A 33 -26.53 5.83 11.14
CA ASP A 33 -25.76 5.02 12.08
C ASP A 33 -24.46 4.40 11.48
N ALA A 34 -23.92 5.01 10.39
CA ALA A 34 -22.72 4.52 9.70
C ALA A 34 -21.54 4.28 10.67
N THR A 35 -21.27 5.24 11.57
CA THR A 35 -20.20 5.08 12.56
C THR A 35 -20.40 3.86 13.45
N GLN A 36 -21.61 3.62 13.96
CA GLN A 36 -21.88 2.47 14.82
C GLN A 36 -21.75 1.14 14.07
N ARG A 37 -22.20 1.10 12.81
CA ARG A 37 -22.07 -0.08 11.95
C ARG A 37 -20.60 -0.36 11.63
N ASN A 38 -19.82 0.66 11.30
CA ASN A 38 -18.40 0.53 11.02
C ASN A 38 -17.62 0.10 12.26
N VAL A 39 -17.90 0.66 13.43
CA VAL A 39 -17.30 0.22 14.71
C VAL A 39 -17.57 -1.27 14.96
N ARG A 40 -18.84 -1.72 14.78
CA ARG A 40 -19.19 -3.12 14.96
C ARG A 40 -18.43 -4.01 13.98
N MET A 41 -18.38 -3.63 12.70
CA MET A 41 -17.67 -4.36 11.65
C MET A 41 -16.18 -4.48 11.95
N VAL A 42 -15.51 -3.39 12.37
CA VAL A 42 -14.09 -3.42 12.76
C VAL A 42 -13.84 -4.37 13.92
N MET A 43 -14.72 -4.35 14.94
CA MET A 43 -14.60 -5.26 16.08
C MET A 43 -14.85 -6.73 15.72
N GLU A 44 -15.76 -6.99 14.78
CA GLU A 44 -16.00 -8.35 14.26
C GLU A 44 -14.81 -8.88 13.45
N LEU A 45 -14.16 -8.02 12.65
CA LEU A 45 -13.02 -8.41 11.81
C LEU A 45 -11.71 -8.55 12.59
N ALA A 46 -11.47 -7.68 13.56
CA ALA A 46 -10.16 -7.51 14.18
C ALA A 46 -10.14 -7.49 15.71
N GLY A 47 -11.27 -7.24 16.36
CA GLY A 47 -11.32 -7.06 17.82
C GLY A 47 -10.96 -8.31 18.63
N ASN A 48 -11.16 -9.51 18.08
CA ASN A 48 -10.83 -10.79 18.70
C ASN A 48 -9.70 -11.55 17.97
N ASP A 49 -8.91 -10.84 17.15
CA ASP A 49 -7.79 -11.46 16.45
C ASP A 49 -6.76 -12.02 17.46
N PRO A 50 -6.18 -13.21 17.23
CA PRO A 50 -5.14 -13.75 18.10
C PRO A 50 -3.88 -12.88 18.19
N ASP A 51 -3.61 -12.06 17.17
CA ASP A 51 -2.48 -11.13 17.17
C ASP A 51 -2.81 -9.87 17.99
N PRO A 52 -2.06 -9.58 19.09
CA PRO A 52 -2.30 -8.40 19.91
C PRO A 52 -2.07 -7.09 19.15
N THR A 53 -1.25 -7.07 18.10
CA THR A 53 -1.02 -5.89 17.27
C THR A 53 -2.29 -5.52 16.49
N VAL A 54 -2.98 -6.53 15.95
CA VAL A 54 -4.26 -6.36 15.24
C VAL A 54 -5.33 -5.86 16.20
N ARG A 55 -5.46 -6.48 17.38
CA ARG A 55 -6.45 -6.02 18.40
C ARG A 55 -6.21 -4.57 18.81
N SER A 56 -4.96 -4.21 19.08
CA SER A 56 -4.60 -2.82 19.44
C SER A 56 -4.90 -1.84 18.33
N ALA A 57 -4.69 -2.22 17.06
CA ALA A 57 -5.05 -1.41 15.90
C ALA A 57 -6.57 -1.23 15.80
N ALA A 58 -7.35 -2.30 16.01
CA ALA A 58 -8.81 -2.24 16.01
C ALA A 58 -9.34 -1.31 17.12
N GLU A 59 -8.83 -1.45 18.35
CA GLU A 59 -9.21 -0.58 19.48
C GLU A 59 -8.87 0.88 19.22
N ARG A 60 -7.68 1.16 18.65
CA ARG A 60 -7.27 2.53 18.31
C ARG A 60 -8.17 3.13 17.24
N LEU A 61 -8.43 2.38 16.16
CA LEU A 61 -9.31 2.80 15.07
C LEU A 61 -10.73 3.08 15.58
N VAL A 62 -11.32 2.16 16.34
CA VAL A 62 -12.67 2.31 16.91
C VAL A 62 -12.74 3.56 17.80
N ARG A 63 -11.73 3.79 18.62
CA ARG A 63 -11.65 5.01 19.46
C ARG A 63 -11.59 6.27 18.60
N GLY A 64 -10.80 6.25 17.52
CA GLY A 64 -10.69 7.35 16.57
C GLY A 64 -12.00 7.65 15.86
N MET A 65 -12.72 6.60 15.41
CA MET A 65 -14.04 6.74 14.78
C MET A 65 -15.09 7.33 15.73
N ILE A 66 -15.12 6.86 16.99
CA ILE A 66 -16.09 7.34 18.00
C ILE A 66 -15.80 8.81 18.37
N ASN A 67 -14.54 9.19 18.51
CA ASN A 67 -14.12 10.53 18.90
C ASN A 67 -14.04 11.51 17.72
N GLY A 68 -14.26 11.06 16.48
CA GLY A 68 -14.15 11.88 15.28
C GLY A 68 -12.73 12.36 14.96
N THR A 69 -11.70 11.66 15.46
CA THR A 69 -10.28 11.97 15.21
C THR A 69 -9.74 11.24 13.98
N VAL A 70 -10.44 10.24 13.48
CA VAL A 70 -10.17 9.55 12.22
C VAL A 70 -11.25 9.98 11.23
N GLY A 71 -10.85 10.32 10.00
CA GLY A 71 -11.77 10.69 8.93
C GLY A 71 -12.71 9.54 8.56
N THR A 72 -13.74 9.85 7.79
CA THR A 72 -14.71 8.86 7.30
C THR A 72 -14.31 8.27 5.96
N ASP A 73 -13.26 8.79 5.33
CA ASP A 73 -12.72 8.26 4.08
C ASP A 73 -12.09 6.88 4.34
N PRO A 74 -12.36 5.88 3.48
CA PRO A 74 -11.74 4.56 3.59
C PRO A 74 -10.22 4.60 3.71
N THR A 75 -9.56 5.60 3.11
CA THR A 75 -8.11 5.81 3.21
C THR A 75 -7.68 6.10 4.64
N ASP A 76 -8.29 7.11 5.26
CA ASP A 76 -7.93 7.53 6.63
C ASP A 76 -8.10 6.37 7.60
N ILE A 77 -9.14 5.58 7.40
CA ILE A 77 -9.45 4.39 8.21
C ILE A 77 -8.41 3.30 8.00
N GLY A 78 -8.06 3.01 6.75
CA GLY A 78 -7.04 2.00 6.41
C GLY A 78 -5.66 2.39 6.95
N GLU A 79 -5.25 3.64 6.78
CA GLU A 79 -3.97 4.16 7.27
C GLU A 79 -3.89 4.12 8.80
N GLU A 80 -4.95 4.52 9.50
CA GLU A 80 -4.98 4.44 10.96
C GLU A 80 -4.86 3.00 11.46
N PHE A 81 -5.48 2.04 10.75
CA PHE A 81 -5.41 0.64 11.14
C PHE A 81 -4.01 0.04 11.00
N VAL A 82 -3.28 0.38 9.92
CA VAL A 82 -1.91 -0.15 9.68
C VAL A 82 -0.82 0.65 10.41
N ARG A 83 -1.13 1.82 10.94
CA ARG A 83 -0.15 2.67 11.62
C ARG A 83 0.60 1.93 12.72
N GLY A 84 1.93 1.94 12.62
CA GLY A 84 2.82 1.28 13.57
C GLY A 84 2.79 -0.25 13.52
N ASP A 85 2.27 -0.86 12.43
CA ASP A 85 2.38 -2.29 12.19
C ASP A 85 3.81 -2.73 11.86
N ALA A 86 3.99 -4.01 11.54
CA ALA A 86 5.31 -4.55 11.23
C ALA A 86 5.92 -3.92 9.96
N LEU A 87 5.09 -3.60 8.97
CA LEU A 87 5.51 -2.99 7.72
C LEU A 87 5.93 -1.54 7.93
N ASP A 88 5.13 -0.77 8.66
CA ASP A 88 5.43 0.63 8.98
C ASP A 88 6.77 0.74 9.74
N ARG A 89 6.96 -0.08 10.81
CA ARG A 89 8.24 -0.14 11.54
C ARG A 89 9.41 -0.61 10.70
N ALA A 90 9.19 -1.52 9.75
CA ALA A 90 10.23 -1.97 8.83
C ALA A 90 10.64 -0.85 7.87
N CYS A 91 9.69 -0.07 7.37
CA CYS A 91 9.97 1.09 6.52
C CYS A 91 10.81 2.16 7.24
N GLU A 92 10.48 2.49 8.49
CA GLU A 92 11.27 3.44 9.27
C GLU A 92 12.72 2.96 9.45
N ARG A 93 12.91 1.68 9.83
CA ARG A 93 14.26 1.11 9.96
C ARG A 93 15.01 1.07 8.64
N ALA A 94 14.35 0.72 7.55
CA ALA A 94 14.96 0.68 6.22
C ALA A 94 15.39 2.07 5.75
N LYS A 95 14.58 3.08 6.01
CA LYS A 95 14.90 4.49 5.75
C LYS A 95 16.17 4.90 6.49
N ASP A 96 16.28 4.53 7.78
CA ASP A 96 17.49 4.77 8.59
C ASP A 96 18.71 4.04 8.02
N CYS A 97 18.57 2.79 7.57
CA CYS A 97 19.63 2.04 6.90
C CYS A 97 20.09 2.75 5.63
N LEU A 98 19.16 3.13 4.74
CA LEU A 98 19.48 3.83 3.50
C LEU A 98 20.15 5.18 3.75
N THR A 99 19.75 5.92 4.76
CA THR A 99 20.40 7.19 5.17
C THR A 99 21.86 6.98 5.57
N ARG A 100 22.18 5.83 6.14
CA ARG A 100 23.55 5.41 6.49
C ARG A 100 24.27 4.67 5.38
N HIS A 101 23.72 4.63 4.15
CA HIS A 101 24.23 3.88 3.01
C HIS A 101 24.29 2.35 3.21
N ASP A 102 23.51 1.81 4.14
CA ASP A 102 23.38 0.39 4.40
C ASP A 102 22.21 -0.22 3.59
N ALA A 103 22.46 -0.44 2.30
CA ALA A 103 21.48 -1.02 1.40
C ALA A 103 21.14 -2.48 1.74
N ALA A 104 22.11 -3.24 2.23
CA ALA A 104 21.90 -4.63 2.65
C ALA A 104 20.97 -4.68 3.88
N GLY A 105 21.27 -3.88 4.91
CA GLY A 105 20.42 -3.79 6.09
C GLY A 105 19.00 -3.32 5.77
N ALA A 106 18.81 -2.42 4.81
CA ALA A 106 17.48 -2.03 4.37
C ALA A 106 16.68 -3.20 3.77
N LYS A 107 17.31 -4.03 2.94
CA LYS A 107 16.70 -5.24 2.38
C LYS A 107 16.37 -6.27 3.46
N ASP A 108 17.32 -6.57 4.35
CA ASP A 108 17.15 -7.54 5.43
C ASP A 108 15.97 -7.20 6.35
N VAL A 109 15.68 -5.91 6.50
CA VAL A 109 14.53 -5.44 7.30
C VAL A 109 13.22 -5.53 6.55
N LEU A 110 13.20 -5.25 5.23
CA LEU A 110 11.96 -5.14 4.44
C LEU A 110 11.51 -6.48 3.83
N GLU A 111 12.42 -7.28 3.27
CA GLU A 111 12.06 -8.51 2.56
C GLU A 111 11.22 -9.48 3.39
N PRO A 112 11.53 -9.74 4.69
CA PRO A 112 10.72 -10.65 5.50
C PRO A 112 9.27 -10.18 5.71
N VAL A 113 9.02 -8.88 5.58
CA VAL A 113 7.68 -8.30 5.78
C VAL A 113 6.94 -8.15 4.44
N VAL A 114 7.63 -7.79 3.38
CA VAL A 114 7.03 -7.53 2.06
C VAL A 114 6.80 -8.81 1.27
N SER A 115 7.76 -9.74 1.26
CA SER A 115 7.67 -10.96 0.44
C SER A 115 6.41 -11.82 0.70
N PRO A 116 5.95 -12.01 1.94
CA PRO A 116 4.70 -12.73 2.18
C PRO A 116 3.47 -12.01 1.62
N VAL A 117 3.46 -10.68 1.65
CA VAL A 117 2.38 -9.84 1.10
C VAL A 117 2.33 -9.99 -0.42
N ASP A 118 3.49 -9.91 -1.07
CA ASP A 118 3.63 -10.10 -2.51
C ASP A 118 3.24 -11.50 -2.96
N ALA A 119 3.72 -12.53 -2.25
CA ALA A 119 3.42 -13.93 -2.54
C ALA A 119 1.93 -14.26 -2.41
N ALA A 120 1.23 -13.59 -1.50
CA ALA A 120 -0.21 -13.72 -1.34
C ALA A 120 -1.02 -12.93 -2.38
N GLY A 121 -0.37 -12.12 -3.23
CA GLY A 121 -1.03 -11.29 -4.24
C GLY A 121 -1.86 -10.16 -3.67
N LEU A 122 -1.52 -9.69 -2.47
CA LEU A 122 -2.23 -8.59 -1.82
C LEU A 122 -1.97 -7.28 -2.56
N PHE A 123 -2.93 -6.35 -2.44
CA PHE A 123 -2.88 -5.06 -3.15
C PHE A 123 -2.70 -5.21 -4.68
N SER A 124 -3.13 -6.35 -5.25
CA SER A 124 -3.15 -6.60 -6.68
C SER A 124 -4.54 -6.45 -7.25
N ASP A 125 -4.63 -5.91 -8.45
CA ASP A 125 -5.91 -5.74 -9.16
C ASP A 125 -6.57 -7.09 -9.42
N GLY A 126 -7.88 -7.15 -9.26
CA GLY A 126 -8.68 -8.35 -9.52
C GLY A 126 -10.01 -8.33 -8.78
N GLY A 127 -10.89 -9.28 -9.11
CA GLY A 127 -12.16 -9.46 -8.38
C GLY A 127 -13.08 -8.24 -8.31
N GLY A 128 -13.00 -7.33 -9.28
CA GLY A 128 -13.80 -6.10 -9.28
C GLY A 128 -13.17 -4.95 -8.49
N VAL A 129 -11.89 -5.08 -8.11
CA VAL A 129 -11.16 -4.08 -7.32
C VAL A 129 -9.88 -3.67 -8.03
N VAL A 130 -9.52 -2.40 -7.94
CA VAL A 130 -8.21 -1.85 -8.30
C VAL A 130 -7.54 -1.24 -7.08
N TRP A 131 -6.26 -1.52 -6.91
CA TRP A 131 -5.44 -1.01 -5.82
C TRP A 131 -4.49 0.06 -6.34
N ARG A 132 -4.62 1.29 -5.80
CA ARG A 132 -3.80 2.43 -6.22
C ARG A 132 -3.26 3.18 -5.02
N TYR A 133 -2.08 3.76 -5.23
CA TYR A 133 -1.46 4.72 -4.33
C TYR A 133 -1.51 6.12 -4.95
N PHE A 134 -1.79 7.12 -4.14
CA PHE A 134 -1.76 8.53 -4.55
C PHE A 134 -1.00 9.36 -3.53
N ALA A 135 0.04 10.06 -3.99
CA ALA A 135 0.80 10.98 -3.15
C ALA A 135 0.01 12.26 -2.81
N SER A 136 -1.07 12.54 -3.55
CA SER A 136 -1.90 13.71 -3.35
C SER A 136 -3.36 13.47 -3.74
N TYR A 137 -4.26 14.30 -3.15
CA TYR A 137 -5.67 14.31 -3.56
C TYR A 137 -5.85 14.70 -5.04
N VAL A 138 -4.97 15.53 -5.57
CA VAL A 138 -5.01 15.94 -6.99
C VAL A 138 -4.79 14.73 -7.90
N ASP A 139 -3.80 13.89 -7.60
CA ASP A 139 -3.51 12.67 -8.37
C ASP A 139 -4.70 11.71 -8.33
N ARG A 140 -5.31 11.55 -7.15
CA ARG A 140 -6.53 10.72 -7.00
C ARG A 140 -7.68 11.25 -7.85
N THR A 141 -7.91 12.56 -7.83
CA THR A 141 -8.97 13.19 -8.62
C THR A 141 -8.73 13.02 -10.12
N LEU A 142 -7.48 13.22 -10.55
CA LEU A 142 -7.08 13.03 -11.94
C LEU A 142 -7.28 11.58 -12.39
N TYR A 143 -6.84 10.63 -11.58
CA TYR A 143 -7.02 9.20 -11.83
C TYR A 143 -8.49 8.84 -11.97
N ASN A 144 -9.34 9.26 -11.03
CA ASN A 144 -10.78 8.99 -11.05
C ASN A 144 -11.45 9.56 -12.32
N ARG A 145 -11.04 10.76 -12.75
CA ARG A 145 -11.55 11.37 -13.98
C ARG A 145 -11.14 10.58 -15.21
N GLN A 146 -9.90 10.11 -15.27
CA GLN A 146 -9.37 9.32 -16.40
C GLN A 146 -9.99 7.91 -16.46
N HIS A 147 -10.48 7.39 -15.34
CA HIS A 147 -11.04 6.03 -15.21
C HIS A 147 -12.50 6.06 -14.75
N ALA A 148 -13.25 7.10 -15.12
CA ALA A 148 -14.64 7.28 -14.71
C ALA A 148 -15.56 6.11 -15.14
N ASP A 149 -15.23 5.44 -16.23
CA ASP A 149 -16.00 4.31 -16.78
C ASP A 149 -15.51 2.94 -16.23
N ASP A 150 -14.49 2.93 -15.36
CA ASP A 150 -14.01 1.70 -14.72
C ASP A 150 -14.96 1.34 -13.57
N GLY A 151 -15.85 0.37 -13.78
CA GLY A 151 -16.84 -0.05 -12.78
C GLY A 151 -16.25 -0.78 -11.56
N ARG A 152 -14.92 -0.89 -11.45
CA ARG A 152 -14.25 -1.54 -10.32
C ARG A 152 -14.14 -0.61 -9.11
N ALA A 153 -14.19 -1.19 -7.92
CA ALA A 153 -13.95 -0.44 -6.70
C ALA A 153 -12.47 -0.03 -6.59
N LEU A 154 -12.23 1.26 -6.35
CA LEU A 154 -10.89 1.78 -6.10
C LEU A 154 -10.55 1.68 -4.61
N LEU A 155 -9.55 0.90 -4.29
CA LEU A 155 -8.98 0.81 -2.94
C LEU A 155 -7.57 1.40 -2.91
N LEU A 156 -7.18 1.87 -1.75
CA LEU A 156 -5.90 2.54 -1.58
C LEU A 156 -4.86 1.59 -0.99
N VAL A 157 -3.69 1.60 -1.63
CA VAL A 157 -2.51 0.91 -1.14
C VAL A 157 -1.97 1.69 0.05
N PRO A 158 -1.66 1.03 1.20
CA PRO A 158 -1.05 1.70 2.35
C PRO A 158 0.29 2.36 1.99
N ASP A 159 0.55 3.54 2.54
CA ASP A 159 1.79 4.30 2.33
C ASP A 159 3.03 3.47 2.60
N ALA A 160 3.02 2.70 3.69
CA ALA A 160 4.13 1.84 4.07
C ALA A 160 4.44 0.76 3.02
N TYR A 161 3.43 0.21 2.34
CA TYR A 161 3.66 -0.79 1.29
C TYR A 161 4.27 -0.16 0.04
N PHE A 162 3.81 1.03 -0.35
CA PHE A 162 4.44 1.80 -1.42
C PHE A 162 5.89 2.17 -1.06
N ALA A 163 6.13 2.72 0.13
CA ALA A 163 7.45 3.09 0.61
C ALA A 163 8.40 1.88 0.68
N ALA A 164 7.92 0.72 1.11
CA ALA A 164 8.71 -0.50 1.18
C ALA A 164 9.24 -0.92 -0.20
N HIS A 165 8.39 -0.95 -1.22
CA HIS A 165 8.82 -1.23 -2.59
C HIS A 165 9.78 -0.18 -3.13
N PHE A 166 9.57 1.10 -2.79
CA PHE A 166 10.50 2.16 -3.17
C PHE A 166 11.89 1.95 -2.55
N TYR A 167 11.96 1.68 -1.24
CA TYR A 167 13.22 1.43 -0.57
C TYR A 167 13.89 0.14 -1.04
N LEU A 168 13.13 -0.94 -1.30
CA LEU A 168 13.66 -2.18 -1.87
C LEU A 168 14.23 -1.96 -3.27
N SER A 169 13.57 -1.16 -4.11
CA SER A 169 14.09 -0.81 -5.44
C SER A 169 15.41 -0.03 -5.33
N VAL A 170 15.48 0.97 -4.45
CA VAL A 170 16.68 1.78 -4.22
C VAL A 170 17.82 0.91 -3.67
N ALA A 171 17.54 0.10 -2.65
CA ALA A 171 18.53 -0.78 -2.02
C ALA A 171 19.08 -1.82 -3.01
N SER A 172 18.19 -2.47 -3.77
CA SER A 172 18.59 -3.44 -4.79
C SER A 172 19.47 -2.83 -5.88
N LEU A 173 19.14 -1.60 -6.29
CA LEU A 173 19.97 -0.88 -7.27
C LEU A 173 21.37 -0.56 -6.71
N ALA A 174 21.45 -0.11 -5.46
CA ALA A 174 22.74 0.14 -4.79
C ALA A 174 23.57 -1.13 -4.66
N LEU A 175 22.94 -2.28 -4.50
CA LEU A 175 23.58 -3.60 -4.44
C LEU A 175 23.85 -4.23 -5.81
N ARG A 176 23.61 -3.50 -6.92
CA ARG A 176 23.74 -4.01 -8.30
C ARG A 176 22.84 -5.18 -8.63
N GLN A 177 21.74 -5.34 -7.92
CA GLN A 177 20.71 -6.36 -8.15
C GLN A 177 19.64 -5.80 -9.08
N THR A 178 19.98 -5.55 -10.33
CA THR A 178 19.17 -4.80 -11.29
C THR A 178 17.79 -5.41 -11.53
N ASP A 179 17.70 -6.74 -11.63
CA ASP A 179 16.41 -7.43 -11.86
C ASP A 179 15.45 -7.26 -10.66
N ALA A 180 15.97 -7.36 -9.44
CA ALA A 180 15.18 -7.12 -8.23
C ALA A 180 14.73 -5.65 -8.14
N ALA A 181 15.63 -4.71 -8.45
CA ALA A 181 15.29 -3.29 -8.48
C ALA A 181 14.17 -3.00 -9.49
N LEU A 182 14.26 -3.59 -10.70
CA LEU A 182 13.23 -3.47 -11.73
C LEU A 182 11.89 -4.08 -11.30
N ALA A 183 11.90 -5.24 -10.64
CA ALA A 183 10.67 -5.87 -10.17
C ALA A 183 9.91 -4.94 -9.21
N HIS A 184 10.61 -4.40 -8.21
CA HIS A 184 10.02 -3.44 -7.27
C HIS A 184 9.59 -2.13 -7.94
N ALA A 185 10.40 -1.58 -8.85
CA ALA A 185 10.05 -0.35 -9.56
C ALA A 185 8.81 -0.53 -10.48
N ARG A 186 8.66 -1.67 -11.12
CA ARG A 186 7.44 -2.00 -11.88
C ARG A 186 6.23 -2.10 -10.98
N ARG A 187 6.39 -2.69 -9.80
CA ARG A 187 5.33 -2.77 -8.81
C ARG A 187 4.89 -1.38 -8.35
N LEU A 188 5.83 -0.46 -8.10
CA LEU A 188 5.53 0.94 -7.79
C LEU A 188 4.68 1.60 -8.88
N ARG A 189 5.10 1.49 -10.15
CA ARG A 189 4.35 2.08 -11.26
C ARG A 189 2.96 1.48 -11.43
N GLN A 190 2.80 0.17 -11.19
CA GLN A 190 1.49 -0.48 -11.21
C GLN A 190 0.55 0.10 -10.17
N MET A 191 1.03 0.30 -8.95
CA MET A 191 0.26 0.87 -7.85
C MET A 191 0.02 2.38 -8.02
N ALA A 192 1.01 3.10 -8.53
CA ALA A 192 1.02 4.56 -8.59
C ALA A 192 1.37 5.08 -10.00
N PRO A 193 0.50 4.88 -11.00
CA PRO A 193 0.82 5.25 -12.38
C PRO A 193 1.03 6.76 -12.60
N LEU A 194 0.45 7.60 -11.74
CA LEU A 194 0.58 9.06 -11.81
C LEU A 194 1.67 9.61 -10.88
N ASP A 195 2.26 8.78 -10.01
CA ASP A 195 3.30 9.23 -9.09
C ASP A 195 4.65 9.41 -9.80
N LYS A 196 5.24 10.60 -9.63
CA LYS A 196 6.51 10.95 -10.28
C LYS A 196 7.68 10.08 -9.77
N HIS A 197 7.70 9.76 -8.47
CA HIS A 197 8.79 8.99 -7.89
C HIS A 197 8.76 7.53 -8.36
N ALA A 198 7.57 6.94 -8.48
CA ALA A 198 7.39 5.60 -9.03
C ALA A 198 7.87 5.53 -10.49
N ASN A 199 7.48 6.50 -11.32
CA ASN A 199 7.88 6.54 -12.73
C ASN A 199 9.38 6.82 -12.91
N LEU A 200 9.93 7.80 -12.19
CA LEU A 200 11.36 8.12 -12.26
C LEU A 200 12.24 6.98 -11.72
N GLN A 201 11.80 6.29 -10.67
CA GLN A 201 12.54 5.12 -10.15
C GLN A 201 12.56 3.99 -11.18
N LEU A 202 11.46 3.74 -11.90
CA LEU A 202 11.43 2.75 -12.97
C LEU A 202 12.36 3.15 -14.12
N VAL A 203 12.32 4.41 -14.56
CA VAL A 203 13.23 4.94 -15.59
C VAL A 203 14.69 4.70 -15.20
N ARG A 204 15.06 5.07 -13.97
CA ARG A 204 16.41 4.87 -13.45
C ARG A 204 16.83 3.39 -13.45
N CYS A 205 15.95 2.50 -13.02
CA CYS A 205 16.23 1.05 -13.03
C CYS A 205 16.38 0.51 -14.46
N LEU A 206 15.59 1.01 -15.41
CA LEU A 206 15.68 0.63 -16.83
C LEU A 206 16.99 1.12 -17.46
N GLU A 207 17.43 2.34 -17.16
CA GLU A 207 18.71 2.87 -17.62
C GLU A 207 19.90 2.04 -17.10
N GLU A 208 19.90 1.72 -15.81
CA GLU A 208 20.95 0.86 -15.22
C GLU A 208 20.93 -0.59 -15.76
N ALA A 209 19.77 -1.04 -16.28
CA ALA A 209 19.64 -2.31 -17.00
C ALA A 209 20.03 -2.22 -18.47
N GLY A 210 20.42 -1.04 -18.98
CA GLY A 210 20.69 -0.82 -20.40
C GLY A 210 19.45 -0.81 -21.31
N ARG A 211 18.25 -0.70 -20.74
CA ARG A 211 16.95 -0.74 -21.45
C ARG A 211 16.47 0.69 -21.80
N THR A 212 17.31 1.44 -22.49
CA THR A 212 17.11 2.87 -22.76
C THR A 212 15.81 3.16 -23.50
N ASP A 213 15.42 2.35 -24.49
CA ASP A 213 14.18 2.56 -25.25
C ASP A 213 12.94 2.44 -24.35
N GLU A 214 12.93 1.50 -23.43
CA GLU A 214 11.84 1.34 -22.47
C GLU A 214 11.82 2.48 -21.43
N ALA A 215 12.98 2.95 -21.01
CA ALA A 215 13.08 4.12 -20.14
C ALA A 215 12.47 5.36 -20.79
N MET A 216 12.80 5.62 -22.06
CA MET A 216 12.24 6.72 -22.84
C MET A 216 10.72 6.57 -23.05
N ALA A 217 10.25 5.37 -23.37
CA ALA A 217 8.82 5.10 -23.52
C ALA A 217 8.07 5.34 -22.21
N THR A 218 8.60 4.85 -21.08
CA THR A 218 8.03 5.05 -19.73
C THR A 218 7.89 6.53 -19.38
N LEU A 219 8.94 7.32 -19.64
CA LEU A 219 8.94 8.76 -19.39
C LEU A 219 7.91 9.48 -20.27
N ALA A 220 7.86 9.13 -21.56
CA ALA A 220 6.90 9.71 -22.50
C ALA A 220 5.44 9.41 -22.14
N GLU A 221 5.15 8.20 -21.66
CA GLU A 221 3.82 7.83 -21.17
C GLU A 221 3.43 8.61 -19.91
N PHE A 222 4.35 8.71 -18.96
CA PHE A 222 4.12 9.49 -17.74
C PHE A 222 3.81 10.95 -18.04
N LEU A 223 4.59 11.59 -18.91
CA LEU A 223 4.38 13.00 -19.29
C LEU A 223 3.04 13.23 -20.00
N ARG A 224 2.56 12.27 -20.80
CA ARG A 224 1.24 12.36 -21.44
C ARG A 224 0.08 12.16 -20.45
N GLY A 225 0.27 11.34 -19.43
CA GLY A 225 -0.76 11.08 -18.41
C GLY A 225 -0.88 12.20 -17.36
N ALA A 226 0.13 13.06 -17.25
CA ALA A 226 0.16 14.17 -16.29
C ALA A 226 -0.60 15.43 -16.77
N HIS A 227 -1.17 15.40 -17.97
CA HIS A 227 -1.98 16.46 -18.59
C HIS A 227 -3.42 15.99 -18.79
#